data_abd1cd52ef2bc6552449cf15395ca759
#
_entry.id   abd1cd52ef2bc6552449cf15395ca759
#
_cell.length_a   1.000
_cell.length_b   1.000
_cell.length_c   1.000
_cell.angle_alpha   90.00
_cell.angle_beta   90.00
_cell.angle_gamma   90.00
#
_symmetry.space_group_name_H-M   'P 1'
#
loop_
_entity.id
_entity.type
_entity.pdbx_description
1 polymer ?
#
loop_
_entity_poly.entity_id
_entity_poly.type
_entity_poly.pdbx_seq_one_letter_code
_entity_poly.pdbx_strand_id
1 'polypeptide(L)'
;SPASTEQWMEKVTADLKGADFEKKLVWKTNEGFKVKPFYRMEDLEDLKTTDALPGEFPYLRGTKKDNNAWLVRQEIRVECPKEANAKALDILNKGVDSLSFHVKAKELNAEYIETLLSDIQAECVELNFSTCQGHVVELANLLVAYFQKKDYDVKKLKGSINYDFFNKMLTRGKEKGDMVQTAKSLIEAIQPLPFYRVLNVNALSLNNAGAYISQELGYALAWGNEYMGQLTDAGIPAAIVAKKIKFNFGISSNYFLEIAKFRAARLLWANIVASYNPECVRDCENKGPNGECRCAAKMAVHAETSTFNLTLFDAHVNLLRTQTEAMSAALGGVDSMTVTPFDKTYETPDEFSERLARNQQLLLKEESHFDKVIDPAAGSYYIENLTVAIAKQAWELFLAVEEAGGFYAALKAGTVQAAVNESLSLIHISEPTRP
;
A
#
# COMPACT_ATOMS: atom_id res chain seq x y z
N SER A 1 -11.15 20.66 -38.65
CA SER A 1 -10.87 19.29 -38.25
C SER A 1 -9.72 19.28 -37.26
N PRO A 2 -9.67 18.37 -36.29
CA PRO A 2 -8.56 18.26 -35.40
C PRO A 2 -7.29 17.88 -36.19
N ALA A 3 -6.14 18.48 -35.82
CA ALA A 3 -4.86 18.18 -36.45
C ALA A 3 -4.49 16.70 -36.24
N SER A 4 -3.94 16.05 -37.26
CA SER A 4 -3.41 14.68 -37.12
C SER A 4 -2.14 14.65 -36.29
N THR A 5 -1.74 13.47 -35.86
CA THR A 5 -0.47 13.29 -35.10
C THR A 5 0.74 13.64 -35.96
N GLU A 6 0.71 13.34 -37.24
CA GLU A 6 1.75 13.73 -38.19
C GLU A 6 1.87 15.25 -38.27
N GLN A 7 0.76 15.97 -38.44
CA GLN A 7 0.76 17.45 -38.47
C GLN A 7 1.26 18.04 -37.15
N TRP A 8 0.86 17.43 -36.03
CA TRP A 8 1.39 17.83 -34.72
C TRP A 8 2.89 17.62 -34.60
N MET A 9 3.40 16.45 -35.02
CA MET A 9 4.83 16.14 -34.98
C MET A 9 5.65 16.99 -35.94
N GLU A 10 5.12 17.33 -37.14
CA GLU A 10 5.76 18.29 -38.04
C GLU A 10 5.95 19.64 -37.37
N LYS A 11 4.92 20.13 -36.70
CA LYS A 11 4.99 21.42 -35.99
C LYS A 11 5.99 21.38 -34.84
N VAL A 12 5.98 20.33 -34.02
CA VAL A 12 6.93 20.14 -32.92
C VAL A 12 8.37 20.09 -33.45
N THR A 13 8.61 19.35 -34.54
CA THR A 13 9.92 19.24 -35.17
C THR A 13 10.41 20.58 -35.70
N ALA A 14 9.53 21.36 -36.32
CA ALA A 14 9.84 22.70 -36.80
C ALA A 14 10.20 23.65 -35.64
N ASP A 15 9.46 23.60 -34.53
CA ASP A 15 9.68 24.43 -33.36
C ASP A 15 10.97 24.04 -32.60
N LEU A 16 11.42 22.78 -32.68
CA LEU A 16 12.67 22.30 -32.13
C LEU A 16 13.92 22.79 -32.90
N LYS A 17 13.76 23.39 -34.12
CA LYS A 17 14.86 23.98 -34.92
C LYS A 17 16.04 23.03 -35.11
N GLY A 18 15.79 21.76 -35.39
CA GLY A 18 16.81 20.74 -35.60
C GLY A 18 17.30 20.02 -34.33
N ALA A 19 16.75 20.34 -33.16
CA ALA A 19 17.05 19.58 -31.96
C ALA A 19 16.28 18.23 -31.98
N ASP A 20 16.94 17.19 -31.46
CA ASP A 20 16.36 15.85 -31.37
C ASP A 20 15.18 15.80 -30.39
N PHE A 21 14.04 15.32 -30.84
CA PHE A 21 12.80 15.21 -30.07
C PHE A 21 12.96 14.34 -28.82
N GLU A 22 13.56 13.16 -28.98
CA GLU A 22 13.76 12.20 -27.90
C GLU A 22 14.65 12.78 -26.79
N LYS A 23 15.71 13.47 -27.16
CA LYS A 23 16.67 14.05 -26.20
C LYS A 23 16.11 15.27 -25.47
N LYS A 24 15.22 16.03 -26.11
CA LYS A 24 14.73 17.30 -25.57
C LYS A 24 13.43 17.19 -24.80
N LEU A 25 12.50 16.34 -25.26
CA LEU A 25 11.13 16.33 -24.80
C LEU A 25 10.70 15.00 -24.13
N VAL A 26 11.37 13.89 -24.46
CA VAL A 26 11.01 12.60 -23.88
C VAL A 26 11.73 12.39 -22.56
N TRP A 27 10.95 12.19 -21.51
CA TRP A 27 11.50 11.89 -20.19
C TRP A 27 11.90 10.41 -20.10
N LYS A 28 13.17 10.18 -19.85
CA LYS A 28 13.70 8.85 -19.51
C LYS A 28 13.54 8.66 -18.02
N THR A 29 12.55 7.87 -17.62
CA THR A 29 12.30 7.58 -16.20
C THR A 29 13.35 6.62 -15.65
N ASN A 30 13.52 6.63 -14.33
CA ASN A 30 14.29 5.61 -13.63
C ASN A 30 13.54 4.27 -13.54
N GLU A 31 12.26 4.24 -13.93
CA GLU A 31 11.39 3.07 -13.91
C GLU A 31 11.65 2.06 -15.05
N GLY A 32 12.52 2.40 -16.02
CA GLY A 32 12.84 1.55 -17.15
C GLY A 32 12.00 1.80 -18.41
N PHE A 33 11.14 2.82 -18.43
CA PHE A 33 10.38 3.22 -19.61
C PHE A 33 10.49 4.73 -19.86
N LYS A 34 10.10 5.14 -21.06
CA LYS A 34 10.08 6.55 -21.47
C LYS A 34 8.66 7.10 -21.37
N VAL A 35 8.57 8.38 -20.99
CA VAL A 35 7.32 9.13 -20.94
C VAL A 35 7.35 10.21 -22.03
N LYS A 36 6.35 10.19 -22.89
CA LYS A 36 6.19 11.20 -23.95
C LYS A 36 5.79 12.56 -23.36
N PRO A 37 6.12 13.68 -24.03
CA PRO A 37 5.71 15.02 -23.58
C PRO A 37 4.21 15.27 -23.72
N PHE A 38 3.51 14.47 -24.54
CA PHE A 38 2.06 14.49 -24.74
C PHE A 38 1.57 13.11 -25.16
N TYR A 39 0.30 12.84 -24.86
CA TYR A 39 -0.44 11.65 -25.29
C TYR A 39 -1.73 12.10 -26.00
N ARG A 40 -2.15 11.31 -26.97
CA ARG A 40 -3.35 11.55 -27.77
C ARG A 40 -4.31 10.37 -27.66
N MET A 41 -5.51 10.50 -28.25
CA MET A 41 -6.54 9.46 -28.18
C MET A 41 -6.06 8.11 -28.75
N GLU A 42 -5.25 8.15 -29.80
CA GLU A 42 -4.67 6.95 -30.42
C GLU A 42 -3.71 6.20 -29.50
N ASP A 43 -3.12 6.86 -28.52
CA ASP A 43 -2.30 6.19 -27.49
C ASP A 43 -3.13 5.29 -26.54
N LEU A 44 -4.46 5.36 -26.60
CA LEU A 44 -5.36 4.47 -25.86
C LEU A 44 -5.81 3.23 -26.66
N GLU A 45 -5.69 3.24 -27.98
CA GLU A 45 -6.33 2.24 -28.87
C GLU A 45 -5.85 0.81 -28.55
N ASP A 46 -4.60 0.64 -28.19
CA ASP A 46 -4.02 -0.67 -27.83
C ASP A 46 -4.14 -1.05 -26.35
N LEU A 47 -4.71 -0.15 -25.52
CA LEU A 47 -4.82 -0.37 -24.09
C LEU A 47 -6.12 -1.11 -23.74
N LYS A 48 -5.97 -2.23 -23.01
CA LYS A 48 -7.10 -3.05 -22.54
C LYS A 48 -7.70 -2.57 -21.21
N THR A 49 -7.18 -1.46 -20.66
CA THR A 49 -7.55 -0.95 -19.33
C THR A 49 -8.68 0.07 -19.38
N THR A 50 -8.99 0.61 -20.54
CA THR A 50 -9.95 1.71 -20.75
C THR A 50 -11.41 1.33 -20.50
N ASP A 51 -11.76 0.06 -20.64
CA ASP A 51 -13.11 -0.46 -20.45
C ASP A 51 -13.39 -0.93 -19.01
N ALA A 52 -12.40 -0.83 -18.12
CA ALA A 52 -12.53 -1.26 -16.74
C ALA A 52 -13.54 -0.39 -15.97
N LEU A 53 -14.31 -1.03 -15.09
CA LEU A 53 -15.29 -0.38 -14.21
C LEU A 53 -14.86 -0.42 -12.74
N PRO A 54 -15.24 0.60 -11.95
CA PRO A 54 -14.95 0.60 -10.52
C PRO A 54 -15.57 -0.60 -9.79
N GLY A 55 -14.78 -1.21 -8.89
CA GLY A 55 -15.24 -2.33 -8.08
C GLY A 55 -15.39 -3.66 -8.82
N GLU A 56 -15.01 -3.74 -10.10
CA GLU A 56 -15.05 -4.95 -10.91
C GLU A 56 -13.66 -5.54 -11.11
N PHE A 57 -13.60 -6.88 -11.14
CA PHE A 57 -12.35 -7.59 -11.42
C PHE A 57 -11.78 -7.17 -12.79
N PRO A 58 -10.48 -6.91 -12.91
CA PRO A 58 -9.40 -7.10 -11.95
C PRO A 58 -9.07 -5.90 -11.04
N TYR A 59 -10.04 -5.06 -10.73
CA TYR A 59 -9.97 -3.98 -9.75
C TYR A 59 -8.98 -2.85 -10.10
N LEU A 60 -8.68 -2.67 -11.36
CA LEU A 60 -7.82 -1.58 -11.83
C LEU A 60 -8.28 -0.22 -11.32
N ARG A 61 -9.60 0.03 -11.42
CA ARG A 61 -10.23 1.29 -11.03
C ARG A 61 -10.66 1.34 -9.54
N GLY A 62 -10.17 0.41 -8.74
CA GLY A 62 -10.48 0.33 -7.31
C GLY A 62 -11.39 -0.83 -6.95
N THR A 63 -11.45 -1.12 -5.66
CA THR A 63 -12.29 -2.19 -5.08
C THR A 63 -13.65 -1.70 -4.61
N LYS A 64 -13.87 -0.38 -4.59
CA LYS A 64 -15.08 0.31 -4.14
C LYS A 64 -15.99 0.63 -5.34
N LYS A 65 -17.31 0.69 -5.10
CA LYS A 65 -18.31 0.98 -6.15
C LYS A 65 -19.04 2.30 -5.94
N ASP A 66 -19.26 2.71 -4.70
CA ASP A 66 -20.18 3.80 -4.37
C ASP A 66 -19.48 5.13 -4.09
N ASN A 67 -18.28 5.07 -3.54
CA ASN A 67 -17.48 6.24 -3.19
C ASN A 67 -16.01 5.87 -3.08
N ASN A 68 -15.16 6.87 -2.89
CA ASN A 68 -13.70 6.71 -2.72
C ASN A 68 -13.27 6.95 -1.26
N ALA A 69 -14.13 6.74 -0.28
CA ALA A 69 -13.77 6.94 1.11
C ALA A 69 -12.60 6.05 1.53
N TRP A 70 -11.60 6.66 2.16
CA TRP A 70 -10.49 5.98 2.80
C TRP A 70 -10.49 6.28 4.29
N LEU A 71 -9.86 5.41 5.08
CA LEU A 71 -9.72 5.61 6.51
C LEU A 71 -8.49 6.48 6.83
N VAL A 72 -8.70 7.47 7.68
CA VAL A 72 -7.65 8.34 8.20
C VAL A 72 -7.00 7.64 9.38
N ARG A 73 -5.77 7.14 9.18
CA ARG A 73 -5.04 6.39 10.22
C ARG A 73 -4.03 7.26 10.92
N GLN A 74 -3.96 7.09 12.23
CA GLN A 74 -2.87 7.62 13.04
C GLN A 74 -2.25 6.52 13.90
N GLU A 75 -0.91 6.52 13.98
CA GLU A 75 -0.15 5.60 14.79
C GLU A 75 0.00 6.11 16.22
N ILE A 76 -0.11 5.20 17.18
CA ILE A 76 0.16 5.44 18.59
C ILE A 76 1.18 4.40 19.08
N ARG A 77 2.35 4.87 19.49
CA ARG A 77 3.32 4.05 20.21
C ARG A 77 2.89 3.96 21.66
N VAL A 78 2.57 2.76 22.12
CA VAL A 78 2.05 2.54 23.46
C VAL A 78 3.21 2.41 24.45
N GLU A 79 3.49 3.50 25.17
CA GLU A 79 4.41 3.50 26.31
C GLU A 79 3.65 3.13 27.60
N CYS A 80 2.46 3.66 27.79
CA CYS A 80 1.52 3.34 28.86
C CYS A 80 0.12 3.14 28.26
N PRO A 81 -0.59 2.03 28.52
CA PRO A 81 -1.92 1.76 27.94
C PRO A 81 -2.94 2.82 28.25
N LYS A 82 -2.94 3.37 29.45
CA LYS A 82 -3.90 4.41 29.87
C LYS A 82 -3.70 5.73 29.13
N GLU A 83 -2.45 6.15 28.95
CA GLU A 83 -2.12 7.37 28.20
C GLU A 83 -2.41 7.18 26.71
N ALA A 84 -2.08 6.02 26.14
CA ALA A 84 -2.37 5.68 24.75
C ALA A 84 -3.88 5.64 24.49
N ASN A 85 -4.67 5.10 25.42
CA ASN A 85 -6.13 5.14 25.35
C ASN A 85 -6.68 6.56 25.35
N ALA A 86 -6.20 7.43 26.27
CA ALA A 86 -6.61 8.81 26.32
C ALA A 86 -6.30 9.56 25.02
N LYS A 87 -5.09 9.35 24.46
CA LYS A 87 -4.71 9.87 23.15
C LYS A 87 -5.60 9.33 22.02
N ALA A 88 -5.89 8.04 22.03
CA ALA A 88 -6.76 7.41 21.05
C ALA A 88 -8.15 8.03 21.03
N LEU A 89 -8.77 8.18 22.19
CA LEU A 89 -10.11 8.81 22.32
C LEU A 89 -10.10 10.27 21.85
N ASP A 90 -9.04 11.02 22.17
CA ASP A 90 -8.89 12.40 21.72
C ASP A 90 -8.81 12.51 20.19
N ILE A 91 -7.93 11.72 19.54
CA ILE A 91 -7.76 11.81 18.09
C ILE A 91 -8.94 11.23 17.31
N LEU A 92 -9.67 10.25 17.85
CA LEU A 92 -10.92 9.76 17.26
C LEU A 92 -11.97 10.88 17.20
N ASN A 93 -12.07 11.70 18.25
CA ASN A 93 -12.94 12.88 18.25
C ASN A 93 -12.46 13.99 17.30
N LYS A 94 -11.24 13.89 16.78
CA LYS A 94 -10.63 14.86 15.85
C LYS A 94 -10.58 14.34 14.40
N GLY A 95 -11.37 13.33 14.06
CA GLY A 95 -11.55 12.84 12.68
C GLY A 95 -10.68 11.65 12.26
N VAL A 96 -9.93 11.04 13.16
CA VAL A 96 -9.29 9.75 12.92
C VAL A 96 -10.35 8.64 13.01
N ASP A 97 -10.33 7.70 12.09
CA ASP A 97 -11.23 6.55 12.04
C ASP A 97 -10.51 5.21 11.91
N SER A 98 -9.18 5.25 11.91
CA SER A 98 -8.30 4.07 11.96
C SER A 98 -7.14 4.33 12.93
N LEU A 99 -6.95 3.43 13.88
CA LEU A 99 -5.85 3.49 14.84
C LEU A 99 -4.84 2.39 14.56
N SER A 100 -3.55 2.70 14.76
CA SER A 100 -2.49 1.72 14.73
C SER A 100 -1.69 1.77 16.03
N PHE A 101 -1.82 0.74 16.85
CA PHE A 101 -1.11 0.63 18.12
C PHE A 101 0.15 -0.22 17.98
N HIS A 102 1.30 0.36 18.35
CA HIS A 102 2.50 -0.41 18.56
C HIS A 102 2.64 -0.76 20.04
N VAL A 103 2.38 -2.03 20.39
CA VAL A 103 2.31 -2.48 21.79
C VAL A 103 3.58 -3.19 22.25
N LYS A 104 3.94 -3.00 23.53
CA LYS A 104 5.10 -3.64 24.14
C LYS A 104 4.78 -5.09 24.50
N ALA A 105 5.49 -6.03 23.90
CA ALA A 105 5.27 -7.46 24.08
C ALA A 105 5.38 -7.92 25.54
N LYS A 106 6.29 -7.36 26.31
CA LYS A 106 6.57 -7.78 27.70
C LYS A 106 5.46 -7.45 28.70
N GLU A 107 4.57 -6.52 28.32
CA GLU A 107 3.50 -6.01 29.18
C GLU A 107 2.12 -6.58 28.77
N LEU A 108 2.07 -7.39 27.70
CA LEU A 108 0.82 -7.91 27.16
C LEU A 108 0.12 -8.85 28.13
N ASN A 109 -1.12 -8.52 28.47
CA ASN A 109 -2.07 -9.35 29.20
C ASN A 109 -3.50 -8.82 28.97
N ALA A 110 -4.51 -9.49 29.52
CA ALA A 110 -5.90 -9.10 29.35
C ALA A 110 -6.21 -7.69 29.88
N GLU A 111 -5.65 -7.31 31.02
CA GLU A 111 -5.83 -5.97 31.63
C GLU A 111 -5.23 -4.87 30.78
N TYR A 112 -4.06 -5.13 30.16
CA TYR A 112 -3.43 -4.20 29.22
C TYR A 112 -4.35 -3.89 28.03
N ILE A 113 -4.90 -4.92 27.40
CA ILE A 113 -5.82 -4.76 26.28
C ILE A 113 -7.11 -4.06 26.70
N GLU A 114 -7.68 -4.42 27.85
CA GLU A 114 -8.89 -3.82 28.38
C GLU A 114 -8.69 -2.31 28.67
N THR A 115 -7.55 -1.95 29.23
CA THR A 115 -7.17 -0.54 29.48
C THR A 115 -6.95 0.22 28.18
N LEU A 116 -6.21 -0.37 27.23
CA LEU A 116 -5.87 0.27 25.97
C LEU A 116 -7.10 0.55 25.11
N LEU A 117 -8.08 -0.36 25.10
CA LEU A 117 -9.26 -0.28 24.25
C LEU A 117 -10.52 0.22 24.98
N SER A 118 -10.39 0.66 26.25
CA SER A 118 -11.51 1.19 27.03
C SER A 118 -12.24 2.30 26.26
N ASP A 119 -13.56 2.24 26.23
CA ASP A 119 -14.45 3.23 25.58
C ASP A 119 -14.25 3.44 24.07
N ILE A 120 -13.38 2.67 23.42
CA ILE A 120 -13.25 2.69 21.97
C ILE A 120 -14.33 1.80 21.35
N GLN A 121 -15.13 2.39 20.46
CA GLN A 121 -16.18 1.68 19.73
C GLN A 121 -15.58 0.86 18.58
N ALA A 122 -15.11 -0.34 18.89
CA ALA A 122 -14.38 -1.18 17.94
C ALA A 122 -15.15 -1.56 16.66
N GLU A 123 -16.50 -1.50 16.70
CA GLU A 123 -17.34 -1.71 15.52
C GLU A 123 -17.34 -0.53 14.54
N CYS A 124 -16.91 0.66 15.00
CA CYS A 124 -16.88 1.89 14.22
C CYS A 124 -15.46 2.33 13.83
N VAL A 125 -14.44 1.78 14.49
CA VAL A 125 -13.04 2.17 14.32
C VAL A 125 -12.23 0.98 13.84
N GLU A 126 -11.44 1.18 12.80
CA GLU A 126 -10.46 0.18 12.39
C GLU A 126 -9.30 0.15 13.37
N LEU A 127 -9.03 -1.02 13.95
CA LEU A 127 -7.97 -1.20 14.95
C LEU A 127 -6.86 -2.09 14.41
N ASN A 128 -5.67 -1.52 14.32
CA ASN A 128 -4.47 -2.18 13.83
C ASN A 128 -3.44 -2.29 14.95
N PHE A 129 -2.76 -3.43 15.01
CA PHE A 129 -1.81 -3.72 16.08
C PHE A 129 -0.51 -4.22 15.51
N SER A 130 0.59 -3.81 16.12
CA SER A 130 1.92 -4.36 15.89
C SER A 130 2.64 -4.60 17.21
N THR A 131 3.46 -5.63 17.26
CA THR A 131 4.30 -5.98 18.42
C THR A 131 5.54 -6.72 17.95
N CYS A 132 6.37 -7.16 18.89
CA CYS A 132 7.47 -8.07 18.57
C CYS A 132 6.93 -9.36 17.95
N GLN A 133 7.52 -9.77 16.82
CA GLN A 133 6.99 -10.85 15.97
C GLN A 133 6.81 -12.20 16.71
N GLY A 134 7.56 -12.46 17.77
CA GLY A 134 7.39 -13.65 18.60
C GLY A 134 6.15 -13.65 19.50
N HIS A 135 5.42 -12.54 19.60
CA HIS A 135 4.25 -12.36 20.45
C HIS A 135 2.95 -12.06 19.68
N VAL A 136 2.98 -12.17 18.36
CA VAL A 136 1.79 -11.85 17.51
C VAL A 136 0.62 -12.80 17.78
N VAL A 137 0.87 -14.07 18.03
CA VAL A 137 -0.18 -15.06 18.34
C VAL A 137 -0.78 -14.79 19.72
N GLU A 138 0.04 -14.47 20.71
CA GLU A 138 -0.41 -14.07 22.04
C GLU A 138 -1.32 -12.83 21.97
N LEU A 139 -0.88 -11.80 21.24
CA LEU A 139 -1.67 -10.61 21.01
C LEU A 139 -3.01 -10.93 20.32
N ALA A 140 -3.00 -11.80 19.32
CA ALA A 140 -4.23 -12.23 18.64
C ALA A 140 -5.23 -12.90 19.60
N ASN A 141 -4.75 -13.81 20.42
CA ASN A 141 -5.58 -14.50 21.42
C ASN A 141 -6.18 -13.52 22.45
N LEU A 142 -5.39 -12.55 22.90
CA LEU A 142 -5.87 -11.52 23.84
C LEU A 142 -6.95 -10.62 23.21
N LEU A 143 -6.77 -10.22 21.95
CA LEU A 143 -7.75 -9.40 21.23
C LEU A 143 -9.04 -10.15 20.95
N VAL A 144 -8.97 -11.41 20.53
CA VAL A 144 -10.14 -12.25 20.31
C VAL A 144 -10.93 -12.41 21.62
N ALA A 145 -10.25 -12.72 22.73
CA ALA A 145 -10.88 -12.85 24.05
C ALA A 145 -11.55 -11.53 24.48
N TYR A 146 -10.90 -10.40 24.25
CA TYR A 146 -11.46 -9.08 24.56
C TYR A 146 -12.74 -8.80 23.75
N PHE A 147 -12.71 -8.99 22.42
CA PHE A 147 -13.87 -8.75 21.59
C PHE A 147 -15.03 -9.69 21.87
N GLN A 148 -14.75 -10.95 22.20
CA GLN A 148 -15.79 -11.91 22.62
C GLN A 148 -16.42 -11.50 23.96
N LYS A 149 -15.62 -11.04 24.93
CA LYS A 149 -16.11 -10.53 26.21
C LYS A 149 -17.01 -9.30 26.06
N LYS A 150 -16.76 -8.45 25.04
CA LYS A 150 -17.56 -7.26 24.75
C LYS A 150 -18.80 -7.51 23.93
N ASP A 151 -18.99 -8.73 23.42
CA ASP A 151 -20.15 -9.15 22.61
C ASP A 151 -20.36 -8.26 21.37
N TYR A 152 -19.27 -7.85 20.74
CA TYR A 152 -19.31 -7.08 19.48
C TYR A 152 -19.78 -7.94 18.29
N ASP A 153 -20.44 -7.31 17.32
CA ASP A 153 -20.71 -7.92 16.03
C ASP A 153 -19.39 -8.09 15.25
N VAL A 154 -18.88 -9.33 15.21
CA VAL A 154 -17.60 -9.66 14.56
C VAL A 154 -17.56 -9.29 13.07
N LYS A 155 -18.71 -9.13 12.41
CA LYS A 155 -18.79 -8.68 11.01
C LYS A 155 -18.46 -7.21 10.84
N LYS A 156 -18.52 -6.43 11.92
CA LYS A 156 -18.17 -5.01 11.93
C LYS A 156 -16.72 -4.77 12.38
N LEU A 157 -16.09 -5.75 13.01
CA LEU A 157 -14.71 -5.62 13.49
C LEU A 157 -13.73 -5.73 12.33
N LYS A 158 -13.01 -4.63 12.08
CA LYS A 158 -12.01 -4.52 11.02
C LYS A 158 -10.69 -4.08 11.61
N GLY A 159 -9.60 -4.61 11.08
CA GLY A 159 -8.28 -4.24 11.52
C GLY A 159 -7.21 -5.23 11.07
N SER A 160 -6.08 -5.16 11.75
CA SER A 160 -4.95 -6.03 11.46
C SER A 160 -4.08 -6.29 12.69
N ILE A 161 -3.41 -7.42 12.66
CA ILE A 161 -2.28 -7.72 13.54
C ILE A 161 -1.10 -7.97 12.62
N ASN A 162 -0.13 -7.06 12.63
CA ASN A 162 0.94 -7.07 11.63
C ASN A 162 1.97 -8.17 11.95
N TYR A 163 1.92 -9.25 11.19
CA TYR A 163 2.97 -10.24 11.12
C TYR A 163 3.75 -10.04 9.82
N ASP A 164 5.04 -9.73 9.94
CA ASP A 164 5.92 -9.46 8.82
C ASP A 164 7.27 -10.15 9.02
N PHE A 165 7.32 -11.40 8.61
CA PHE A 165 8.52 -12.22 8.70
C PHE A 165 9.67 -11.67 7.83
N PHE A 166 9.33 -11.29 6.59
CA PHE A 166 10.32 -10.93 5.57
C PHE A 166 10.92 -9.54 5.77
N ASN A 167 10.23 -8.61 6.42
CA ASN A 167 10.74 -7.26 6.61
C ASN A 167 12.02 -7.20 7.44
N LYS A 168 12.17 -8.09 8.43
CA LYS A 168 13.41 -8.17 9.21
C LYS A 168 14.57 -8.74 8.41
N MET A 169 14.29 -9.66 7.50
CA MET A 169 15.30 -10.16 6.55
C MET A 169 15.74 -9.05 5.61
N LEU A 170 14.76 -8.32 5.04
CA LEU A 170 15.01 -7.21 4.13
C LEU A 170 15.85 -6.09 4.78
N THR A 171 15.46 -5.66 5.98
CA THR A 171 16.03 -4.45 6.62
C THR A 171 17.23 -4.72 7.49
N ARG A 172 17.38 -5.93 8.02
CA ARG A 172 18.42 -6.29 9.02
C ARG A 172 19.18 -7.58 8.71
N GLY A 173 18.86 -8.25 7.62
CA GLY A 173 19.46 -9.55 7.26
C GLY A 173 19.21 -10.66 8.30
N LYS A 174 18.18 -10.52 9.14
CA LYS A 174 17.90 -11.46 10.24
C LYS A 174 16.65 -12.27 9.96
N GLU A 175 16.85 -13.57 9.87
CA GLU A 175 15.78 -14.55 9.87
C GLU A 175 15.50 -14.99 11.30
N LYS A 176 14.24 -15.01 11.73
CA LYS A 176 13.87 -15.47 13.08
C LYS A 176 12.53 -16.19 13.07
N GLY A 177 12.56 -17.45 13.48
CA GLY A 177 11.37 -18.29 13.61
C GLY A 177 10.97 -18.99 12.32
N ASP A 178 9.83 -19.65 12.36
CA ASP A 178 9.20 -20.35 11.23
C ASP A 178 7.99 -19.54 10.73
N MET A 179 8.07 -19.04 9.52
CA MET A 179 7.02 -18.20 8.93
C MET A 179 5.71 -18.98 8.76
N VAL A 180 5.78 -20.19 8.23
CA VAL A 180 4.57 -21.00 7.96
C VAL A 180 3.89 -21.38 9.26
N GLN A 181 4.63 -21.87 10.24
CA GLN A 181 4.06 -22.26 11.53
C GLN A 181 3.43 -21.07 12.26
N THR A 182 4.10 -19.93 12.31
CA THR A 182 3.58 -18.73 12.96
C THR A 182 2.35 -18.19 12.23
N ALA A 183 2.39 -18.12 10.91
CA ALA A 183 1.25 -17.67 10.10
C ALA A 183 0.02 -18.56 10.28
N LYS A 184 0.20 -19.89 10.30
CA LYS A 184 -0.88 -20.85 10.55
C LYS A 184 -1.51 -20.61 11.93
N SER A 185 -0.69 -20.57 12.97
CA SER A 185 -1.17 -20.33 14.34
C SER A 185 -1.90 -18.99 14.46
N LEU A 186 -1.42 -17.96 13.78
CA LEU A 186 -2.04 -16.64 13.78
C LEU A 186 -3.38 -16.62 13.03
N ILE A 187 -3.45 -17.26 11.87
CA ILE A 187 -4.70 -17.39 11.10
C ILE A 187 -5.76 -18.19 11.90
N GLU A 188 -5.33 -19.26 12.59
CA GLU A 188 -6.21 -20.03 13.48
C GLU A 188 -6.69 -19.17 14.65
N ALA A 189 -5.81 -18.44 15.31
CA ALA A 189 -6.13 -17.59 16.45
C ALA A 189 -7.18 -16.50 16.11
N ILE A 190 -7.09 -15.91 14.91
CA ILE A 190 -8.00 -14.85 14.48
C ILE A 190 -9.22 -15.36 13.70
N GLN A 191 -9.43 -16.67 13.62
CA GLN A 191 -10.61 -17.23 12.91
C GLN A 191 -11.94 -16.61 13.34
N PRO A 192 -12.16 -16.27 14.62
CA PRO A 192 -13.38 -15.56 15.05
C PRO A 192 -13.53 -14.14 14.50
N LEU A 193 -12.45 -13.54 13.96
CA LEU A 193 -12.42 -12.18 13.44
C LEU A 193 -12.21 -12.21 11.90
N PRO A 194 -13.28 -12.45 11.12
CA PRO A 194 -13.16 -12.75 9.69
C PRO A 194 -12.56 -11.62 8.85
N PHE A 195 -12.65 -10.38 9.30
CA PHE A 195 -12.16 -9.20 8.58
C PHE A 195 -10.83 -8.64 9.12
N TYR A 196 -10.20 -9.36 10.07
CA TYR A 196 -8.83 -9.05 10.47
C TYR A 196 -7.82 -9.63 9.48
N ARG A 197 -6.80 -8.86 9.17
CA ARG A 197 -5.66 -9.25 8.32
C ARG A 197 -4.42 -9.41 9.17
N VAL A 198 -3.56 -10.37 8.82
CA VAL A 198 -2.41 -10.71 9.67
C VAL A 198 -1.11 -10.89 8.91
N LEU A 199 -1.15 -10.99 7.60
CA LEU A 199 0.04 -11.13 6.76
C LEU A 199 0.35 -9.78 6.14
N ASN A 200 1.44 -9.15 6.59
CA ASN A 200 1.81 -7.81 6.15
C ASN A 200 2.88 -7.85 5.05
N VAL A 201 2.64 -7.14 3.96
CA VAL A 201 3.64 -6.81 2.94
C VAL A 201 4.06 -5.37 3.16
N ASN A 202 5.22 -5.16 3.78
CA ASN A 202 5.68 -3.82 4.15
C ASN A 202 6.54 -3.18 3.05
N ALA A 203 5.94 -2.91 1.91
CA ALA A 203 6.61 -2.27 0.78
C ALA A 203 7.07 -0.83 1.09
N LEU A 204 6.52 -0.20 2.12
CA LEU A 204 7.01 1.08 2.64
C LEU A 204 8.51 1.05 2.96
N SER A 205 9.02 -0.08 3.47
CA SER A 205 10.46 -0.24 3.73
C SER A 205 11.32 -0.14 2.47
N LEU A 206 10.82 -0.64 1.34
CA LEU A 206 11.48 -0.51 0.04
C LEU A 206 11.45 0.94 -0.45
N ASN A 207 10.29 1.59 -0.36
CA ASN A 207 10.11 2.98 -0.75
C ASN A 207 11.01 3.93 0.05
N ASN A 208 11.01 3.78 1.39
CA ASN A 208 11.85 4.59 2.29
C ASN A 208 13.36 4.34 2.07
N ALA A 209 13.74 3.21 1.49
CA ALA A 209 15.11 2.88 1.12
C ALA A 209 15.52 3.39 -0.28
N GLY A 210 14.61 4.03 -1.02
CA GLY A 210 14.88 4.60 -2.33
C GLY A 210 14.57 3.67 -3.52
N ALA A 211 13.76 2.63 -3.33
CA ALA A 211 13.27 1.82 -4.43
C ALA A 211 12.46 2.67 -5.42
N TYR A 212 12.60 2.39 -6.71
CA TYR A 212 11.73 2.95 -7.73
C TYR A 212 10.30 2.41 -7.57
N ILE A 213 9.32 3.09 -8.13
CA ILE A 213 7.90 2.73 -8.02
C ILE A 213 7.64 1.32 -8.57
N SER A 214 8.18 1.00 -9.74
CA SER A 214 8.08 -0.33 -10.33
C SER A 214 8.81 -1.42 -9.53
N GLN A 215 9.94 -1.08 -8.88
CA GLN A 215 10.64 -1.99 -7.95
C GLN A 215 9.82 -2.25 -6.69
N GLU A 216 9.32 -1.20 -6.05
CA GLU A 216 8.45 -1.33 -4.88
C GLU A 216 7.27 -2.25 -5.20
N LEU A 217 6.59 -2.01 -6.31
CA LEU A 217 5.45 -2.81 -6.72
C LEU A 217 5.83 -4.25 -7.07
N GLY A 218 6.85 -4.46 -7.89
CA GLY A 218 7.29 -5.80 -8.30
C GLY A 218 7.70 -6.67 -7.11
N TYR A 219 8.48 -6.12 -6.20
CA TYR A 219 8.87 -6.81 -4.96
C TYR A 219 7.71 -7.01 -4.00
N ALA A 220 6.78 -6.06 -3.89
CA ALA A 220 5.58 -6.23 -3.08
C ALA A 220 4.70 -7.38 -3.58
N LEU A 221 4.55 -7.53 -4.89
CA LEU A 221 3.82 -8.63 -5.51
C LEU A 221 4.50 -9.98 -5.23
N ALA A 222 5.83 -10.05 -5.37
CA ALA A 222 6.60 -11.23 -5.04
C ALA A 222 6.50 -11.60 -3.55
N TRP A 223 6.52 -10.61 -2.69
CA TRP A 223 6.33 -10.78 -1.24
C TRP A 223 4.95 -11.36 -0.91
N GLY A 224 3.90 -10.79 -1.47
CA GLY A 224 2.54 -11.32 -1.32
C GLY A 224 2.40 -12.73 -1.88
N ASN A 225 3.00 -13.00 -3.04
CA ASN A 225 3.00 -14.33 -3.66
C ASN A 225 3.77 -15.36 -2.83
N GLU A 226 4.82 -14.97 -2.14
CA GLU A 226 5.54 -15.85 -1.22
C GLU A 226 4.63 -16.36 -0.09
N TYR A 227 3.81 -15.47 0.50
CA TYR A 227 2.78 -15.90 1.46
C TYR A 227 1.76 -16.84 0.81
N MET A 228 1.27 -16.50 -0.37
CA MET A 228 0.30 -17.33 -1.10
C MET A 228 0.85 -18.73 -1.34
N GLY A 229 2.05 -18.85 -1.91
CA GLY A 229 2.67 -20.11 -2.24
C GLY A 229 2.92 -20.98 -1.02
N GLN A 230 3.69 -20.47 -0.05
CA GLN A 230 4.08 -21.27 1.12
C GLN A 230 2.89 -21.71 1.97
N LEU A 231 1.88 -20.84 2.14
CA LEU A 231 0.74 -21.17 2.99
C LEU A 231 -0.29 -22.06 2.30
N THR A 232 -0.46 -21.95 0.98
CA THR A 232 -1.29 -22.90 0.22
C THR A 232 -0.64 -24.27 0.14
N ASP A 233 0.69 -24.35 -0.03
CA ASP A 233 1.44 -25.60 0.05
C ASP A 233 1.34 -26.25 1.44
N ALA A 234 1.20 -25.46 2.48
CA ALA A 234 0.97 -25.94 3.85
C ALA A 234 -0.50 -26.31 4.13
N GLY A 235 -1.38 -26.27 3.12
CA GLY A 235 -2.76 -26.73 3.18
C GLY A 235 -3.79 -25.67 3.58
N ILE A 236 -3.43 -24.38 3.63
CA ILE A 236 -4.40 -23.32 3.89
C ILE A 236 -5.08 -22.93 2.56
N PRO A 237 -6.42 -22.88 2.49
CA PRO A 237 -7.13 -22.49 1.27
C PRO A 237 -6.70 -21.12 0.75
N ALA A 238 -6.46 -21.00 -0.54
CA ALA A 238 -5.98 -19.78 -1.19
C ALA A 238 -6.86 -18.55 -0.91
N ALA A 239 -8.18 -18.73 -0.86
CA ALA A 239 -9.10 -17.64 -0.53
C ALA A 239 -8.93 -17.12 0.90
N ILE A 240 -8.56 -17.98 1.84
CA ILE A 240 -8.26 -17.58 3.23
C ILE A 240 -6.94 -16.81 3.27
N VAL A 241 -5.89 -17.35 2.67
CA VAL A 241 -4.57 -16.69 2.64
C VAL A 241 -4.68 -15.30 2.03
N ALA A 242 -5.27 -15.18 0.85
CA ALA A 242 -5.41 -13.91 0.14
C ALA A 242 -6.15 -12.85 0.97
N LYS A 243 -7.21 -13.24 1.68
CA LYS A 243 -7.98 -12.33 2.55
C LYS A 243 -7.24 -11.92 3.83
N LYS A 244 -6.13 -12.57 4.17
CA LYS A 244 -5.30 -12.24 5.34
C LYS A 244 -4.10 -11.37 5.01
N ILE A 245 -3.82 -11.12 3.73
CA ILE A 245 -2.71 -10.28 3.28
C ILE A 245 -3.16 -8.82 3.23
N LYS A 246 -2.31 -7.93 3.75
CA LYS A 246 -2.41 -6.48 3.65
C LYS A 246 -1.13 -5.91 3.06
N PHE A 247 -1.28 -5.02 2.09
CA PHE A 247 -0.16 -4.30 1.48
C PHE A 247 -0.02 -2.92 2.10
N ASN A 248 1.20 -2.59 2.52
CA ASN A 248 1.57 -1.31 3.07
C ASN A 248 2.57 -0.63 2.11
N PHE A 249 2.08 0.28 1.29
CA PHE A 249 2.89 1.00 0.31
C PHE A 249 3.37 2.34 0.84
N GLY A 250 4.57 2.76 0.40
CA GLY A 250 5.00 4.14 0.52
C GLY A 250 4.37 5.01 -0.59
N ILE A 251 4.33 6.31 -0.35
CA ILE A 251 3.91 7.28 -1.34
C ILE A 251 5.09 8.22 -1.57
N SER A 252 5.65 8.18 -2.76
CA SER A 252 6.76 9.06 -3.16
C SER A 252 6.26 10.40 -3.72
N SER A 253 7.20 11.28 -4.06
CA SER A 253 6.89 12.61 -4.61
C SER A 253 6.41 12.58 -6.07
N ASN A 254 6.49 11.45 -6.76
CA ASN A 254 6.13 11.35 -8.16
C ASN A 254 4.63 11.12 -8.34
N TYR A 255 3.88 12.22 -8.30
CA TYR A 255 2.42 12.27 -8.19
C TYR A 255 1.66 11.35 -9.14
N PHE A 256 1.89 11.48 -10.45
CA PHE A 256 1.15 10.72 -11.45
C PHE A 256 1.58 9.25 -11.53
N LEU A 257 2.85 8.98 -11.31
CA LEU A 257 3.36 7.60 -11.26
C LEU A 257 2.82 6.86 -10.03
N GLU A 258 2.60 7.55 -8.90
CA GLU A 258 1.98 6.95 -7.71
C GLU A 258 0.51 6.59 -7.95
N ILE A 259 -0.26 7.44 -8.61
CA ILE A 259 -1.64 7.11 -9.03
C ILE A 259 -1.63 5.84 -9.91
N ALA A 260 -0.73 5.80 -10.89
CA ALA A 260 -0.56 4.65 -11.77
C ALA A 260 -0.14 3.38 -11.01
N LYS A 261 0.73 3.50 -10.01
CA LYS A 261 1.16 2.38 -9.16
C LYS A 261 -0.02 1.69 -8.48
N PHE A 262 -0.90 2.43 -7.83
CA PHE A 262 -2.05 1.83 -7.13
C PHE A 262 -3.03 1.16 -8.09
N ARG A 263 -3.24 1.73 -9.26
CA ARG A 263 -4.06 1.13 -10.32
C ARG A 263 -3.42 -0.17 -10.84
N ALA A 264 -2.13 -0.16 -11.15
CA ALA A 264 -1.37 -1.33 -11.58
C ALA A 264 -1.28 -2.41 -10.49
N ALA A 265 -1.10 -2.01 -9.24
CA ALA A 265 -1.00 -2.94 -8.11
C ALA A 265 -2.25 -3.81 -7.97
N ARG A 266 -3.44 -3.20 -7.98
CA ARG A 266 -4.70 -3.94 -7.88
C ARG A 266 -4.91 -4.89 -9.05
N LEU A 267 -4.63 -4.42 -10.28
CA LEU A 267 -4.72 -5.22 -11.49
C LEU A 267 -3.84 -6.49 -11.42
N LEU A 268 -2.57 -6.30 -11.10
CA LEU A 268 -1.60 -7.39 -11.08
C LEU A 268 -1.87 -8.37 -9.94
N TRP A 269 -2.15 -7.86 -8.75
CA TRP A 269 -2.47 -8.70 -7.60
C TRP A 269 -3.73 -9.54 -7.82
N ALA A 270 -4.77 -8.95 -8.38
CA ALA A 270 -6.01 -9.68 -8.68
C ALA A 270 -5.77 -10.87 -9.61
N ASN A 271 -4.90 -10.71 -10.61
CA ASN A 271 -4.53 -11.79 -11.52
C ASN A 271 -3.66 -12.85 -10.84
N ILE A 272 -2.72 -12.45 -9.96
CA ILE A 272 -1.93 -13.40 -9.17
C ILE A 272 -2.86 -14.27 -8.30
N VAL A 273 -3.76 -13.67 -7.54
CA VAL A 273 -4.69 -14.42 -6.69
C VAL A 273 -5.61 -15.31 -7.51
N ALA A 274 -6.13 -14.82 -8.64
CA ALA A 274 -6.99 -15.62 -9.53
C ALA A 274 -6.28 -16.87 -10.06
N SER A 275 -4.96 -16.84 -10.27
CA SER A 275 -4.18 -17.99 -10.74
C SER A 275 -4.14 -19.16 -9.73
N TYR A 276 -4.39 -18.90 -8.46
CA TYR A 276 -4.55 -19.94 -7.43
C TYR A 276 -5.93 -20.58 -7.40
N ASN A 277 -6.86 -20.17 -8.27
CA ASN A 277 -8.24 -20.65 -8.33
C ASN A 277 -8.93 -20.70 -6.94
N PRO A 278 -8.96 -19.58 -6.19
CA PRO A 278 -9.47 -19.60 -4.83
C PRO A 278 -10.96 -19.96 -4.79
N GLU A 279 -11.32 -20.92 -3.96
CA GLU A 279 -12.71 -21.30 -3.75
C GLU A 279 -13.40 -20.33 -2.78
N CYS A 280 -14.67 -20.00 -3.04
CA CYS A 280 -15.44 -19.18 -2.11
C CYS A 280 -15.75 -19.97 -0.83
N VAL A 281 -15.29 -19.45 0.30
CA VAL A 281 -15.56 -20.00 1.63
C VAL A 281 -17.01 -19.72 2.08
N ARG A 282 -17.69 -18.79 1.42
CA ARG A 282 -19.10 -18.40 1.65
C ARG A 282 -19.82 -18.29 0.32
N ASP A 283 -21.14 -18.34 0.34
CA ASP A 283 -21.92 -17.97 -0.84
C ASP A 283 -21.54 -16.56 -1.29
N CYS A 284 -20.96 -16.49 -2.48
CA CYS A 284 -20.44 -15.26 -3.06
C CYS A 284 -20.92 -15.18 -4.51
N GLU A 285 -21.60 -14.11 -4.85
CA GLU A 285 -22.08 -13.86 -6.21
C GLU A 285 -20.95 -13.43 -7.16
N ASN A 286 -19.83 -12.96 -6.62
CA ASN A 286 -18.69 -12.46 -7.40
C ASN A 286 -17.70 -13.61 -7.71
N LYS A 287 -18.10 -14.45 -8.65
CA LYS A 287 -17.31 -15.59 -9.15
C LYS A 287 -16.78 -15.30 -10.55
N GLY A 288 -15.60 -15.81 -10.83
CA GLY A 288 -15.01 -15.78 -12.17
C GLY A 288 -15.53 -16.91 -13.07
N PRO A 289 -15.06 -16.97 -14.32
CA PRO A 289 -15.52 -17.93 -15.31
C PRO A 289 -15.36 -19.40 -14.90
N ASN A 290 -14.35 -19.71 -14.10
CA ASN A 290 -14.04 -21.06 -13.60
C ASN A 290 -14.63 -21.29 -12.20
N GLY A 291 -15.47 -20.37 -11.68
CA GLY A 291 -16.05 -20.42 -10.34
C GLY A 291 -15.12 -19.89 -9.24
N GLU A 292 -13.96 -19.37 -9.58
CA GLU A 292 -13.00 -18.79 -8.63
C GLU A 292 -13.55 -17.58 -7.89
N CYS A 293 -13.17 -17.43 -6.61
CA CYS A 293 -13.60 -16.34 -5.74
C CYS A 293 -12.88 -15.02 -6.10
N ARG A 294 -13.56 -14.14 -6.84
CA ARG A 294 -13.02 -12.82 -7.18
C ARG A 294 -12.94 -11.86 -6.00
N CYS A 295 -13.75 -12.06 -4.97
CA CYS A 295 -13.66 -11.26 -3.74
C CYS A 295 -12.34 -11.44 -3.01
N ALA A 296 -11.72 -12.62 -3.08
CA ALA A 296 -10.41 -12.89 -2.50
C ALA A 296 -9.28 -12.15 -3.22
N ALA A 297 -9.49 -11.79 -4.48
CA ALA A 297 -8.52 -11.09 -5.32
C ALA A 297 -8.46 -9.56 -5.07
N LYS A 298 -9.33 -9.02 -4.22
CA LYS A 298 -9.29 -7.61 -3.83
C LYS A 298 -8.06 -7.33 -2.98
N MET A 299 -7.19 -6.45 -3.46
CA MET A 299 -6.01 -6.01 -2.72
C MET A 299 -6.42 -5.06 -1.60
N ALA A 300 -6.00 -5.35 -0.37
CA ALA A 300 -6.12 -4.40 0.74
C ALA A 300 -4.89 -3.51 0.77
N VAL A 301 -5.08 -2.21 0.61
CA VAL A 301 -4.02 -1.22 0.47
C VAL A 301 -4.06 -0.20 1.58
N HIS A 302 -3.02 -0.19 2.41
CA HIS A 302 -2.67 0.95 3.26
C HIS A 302 -1.51 1.70 2.61
N ALA A 303 -1.54 3.02 2.63
CA ALA A 303 -0.46 3.86 2.12
C ALA A 303 0.05 4.82 3.19
N GLU A 304 1.35 5.06 3.19
CA GLU A 304 2.00 5.99 4.11
C GLU A 304 2.95 6.89 3.33
N THR A 305 2.91 8.20 3.60
CA THR A 305 3.81 9.15 2.96
C THR A 305 5.27 8.80 3.27
N SER A 306 6.11 8.75 2.23
CA SER A 306 7.50 8.32 2.33
C SER A 306 8.35 9.31 3.10
N THR A 307 9.24 8.79 3.95
CA THR A 307 10.26 9.61 4.62
C THR A 307 11.46 9.90 3.72
N PHE A 308 11.60 9.19 2.60
CA PHE A 308 12.71 9.34 1.66
C PHE A 308 12.82 10.75 1.09
N ASN A 309 11.69 11.40 0.84
CA ASN A 309 11.63 12.74 0.25
C ASN A 309 11.64 13.87 1.29
N LEU A 310 11.58 13.56 2.58
CA LEU A 310 11.59 14.56 3.63
C LEU A 310 13.00 15.11 3.85
N THR A 311 13.06 16.42 4.07
CA THR A 311 14.34 17.13 4.30
C THR A 311 14.45 17.58 5.74
N LEU A 312 15.70 17.72 6.21
CA LEU A 312 16.01 18.28 7.53
C LEU A 312 16.00 19.81 7.50
N PHE A 313 16.44 20.40 6.38
CA PHE A 313 16.46 21.84 6.18
C PHE A 313 15.14 22.30 5.61
N ASP A 314 14.67 23.48 6.09
CA ASP A 314 13.37 24.02 5.72
C ASP A 314 12.23 23.00 5.89
N ALA A 315 12.20 22.39 7.07
CA ALA A 315 11.37 21.22 7.36
C ALA A 315 9.85 21.47 7.18
N HIS A 316 9.37 22.72 7.31
CA HIS A 316 7.97 23.04 7.08
C HIS A 316 7.53 22.81 5.62
N VAL A 317 8.45 22.86 4.66
CA VAL A 317 8.16 22.50 3.26
C VAL A 317 7.80 21.02 3.12
N ASN A 318 8.17 20.18 4.09
CA ASN A 318 7.70 18.79 4.13
C ASN A 318 6.17 18.68 4.20
N LEU A 319 5.46 19.67 4.75
CA LEU A 319 3.99 19.74 4.72
C LEU A 319 3.44 19.78 3.29
N LEU A 320 4.09 20.53 2.40
CA LEU A 320 3.70 20.61 0.99
C LEU A 320 3.98 19.29 0.26
N ARG A 321 5.11 18.64 0.58
CA ARG A 321 5.46 17.34 0.00
C ARG A 321 4.46 16.27 0.41
N THR A 322 4.21 16.11 1.70
CA THR A 322 3.28 15.10 2.20
C THR A 322 1.84 15.36 1.77
N GLN A 323 1.45 16.64 1.54
CA GLN A 323 0.14 16.96 1.00
C GLN A 323 -0.04 16.42 -0.42
N THR A 324 0.91 16.65 -1.31
CA THR A 324 0.83 16.14 -2.70
C THR A 324 0.96 14.63 -2.76
N GLU A 325 1.77 14.02 -1.90
CA GLU A 325 1.85 12.57 -1.74
C GLU A 325 0.48 12.00 -1.30
N ALA A 326 -0.14 12.56 -0.26
CA ALA A 326 -1.46 12.15 0.21
C ALA A 326 -2.55 12.30 -0.87
N MET A 327 -2.51 13.37 -1.66
CA MET A 327 -3.41 13.57 -2.79
C MET A 327 -3.30 12.42 -3.81
N SER A 328 -2.09 12.04 -4.19
CA SER A 328 -1.88 10.96 -5.16
C SER A 328 -2.41 9.61 -4.66
N ALA A 329 -2.24 9.30 -3.38
CA ALA A 329 -2.77 8.08 -2.78
C ALA A 329 -4.31 8.10 -2.70
N ALA A 330 -4.92 9.22 -2.33
CA ALA A 330 -6.37 9.37 -2.31
C ALA A 330 -6.98 9.18 -3.71
N LEU A 331 -6.40 9.81 -4.73
CA LEU A 331 -6.83 9.64 -6.12
C LEU A 331 -6.52 8.23 -6.65
N GLY A 332 -5.47 7.60 -6.15
CA GLY A 332 -5.11 6.21 -6.44
C GLY A 332 -6.04 5.17 -5.81
N GLY A 333 -6.94 5.57 -4.92
CA GLY A 333 -7.99 4.70 -4.38
C GLY A 333 -7.53 3.78 -3.24
N VAL A 334 -6.60 4.22 -2.39
CA VAL A 334 -6.17 3.45 -1.21
C VAL A 334 -7.30 3.26 -0.21
N ASP A 335 -7.22 2.21 0.62
CA ASP A 335 -8.24 1.88 1.62
C ASP A 335 -8.05 2.65 2.93
N SER A 336 -6.81 2.94 3.27
CA SER A 336 -6.44 3.74 4.45
C SER A 336 -5.10 4.45 4.19
N MET A 337 -4.86 5.52 4.94
CA MET A 337 -3.66 6.33 4.76
C MET A 337 -3.14 6.86 6.09
N THR A 338 -1.83 6.92 6.21
CA THR A 338 -1.10 7.65 7.25
C THR A 338 -0.24 8.73 6.59
N VAL A 339 -0.39 9.97 7.06
CA VAL A 339 0.50 11.06 6.68
C VAL A 339 1.56 11.22 7.76
N THR A 340 2.81 11.16 7.35
CA THR A 340 3.96 11.35 8.25
C THR A 340 4.08 12.81 8.66
N PRO A 341 4.17 13.13 9.96
CA PRO A 341 4.42 14.48 10.43
C PRO A 341 5.71 15.08 9.85
N PHE A 342 5.71 16.36 9.58
CA PHE A 342 6.78 17.06 8.88
C PHE A 342 8.14 17.01 9.58
N ASP A 343 8.14 16.83 10.91
CA ASP A 343 9.30 16.81 11.79
C ASP A 343 9.85 15.40 12.08
N LYS A 344 9.18 14.35 11.60
CA LYS A 344 9.50 12.93 11.88
C LYS A 344 10.95 12.54 11.62
N THR A 345 11.64 13.24 10.73
CA THR A 345 13.02 12.91 10.34
C THR A 345 14.07 13.42 11.32
N TYR A 346 13.74 14.36 12.19
CA TYR A 346 14.69 14.99 13.11
C TYR A 346 14.21 15.13 14.56
N GLU A 347 12.90 14.96 14.79
CA GLU A 347 12.30 15.02 16.13
C GLU A 347 11.30 13.89 16.32
N THR A 348 10.94 13.64 17.56
CA THR A 348 9.74 12.87 17.87
C THR A 348 8.52 13.78 17.67
N PRO A 349 7.59 13.42 16.76
CA PRO A 349 6.41 14.25 16.52
C PRO A 349 5.64 14.57 17.79
N ASP A 350 5.20 15.81 17.90
CA ASP A 350 4.36 16.30 18.99
C ASP A 350 2.89 16.45 18.55
N GLU A 351 2.03 16.93 19.45
CA GLU A 351 0.61 17.15 19.14
C GLU A 351 0.41 18.12 17.98
N PHE A 352 1.28 19.12 17.83
CA PHE A 352 1.17 20.11 16.76
C PHE A 352 1.45 19.50 15.40
N SER A 353 2.58 18.81 15.24
CA SER A 353 2.96 18.18 13.97
C SER A 353 2.03 17.03 13.60
N GLU A 354 1.59 16.23 14.57
CA GLU A 354 0.59 15.17 14.36
C GLU A 354 -0.77 15.72 13.94
N ARG A 355 -1.20 16.84 14.51
CA ARG A 355 -2.43 17.53 14.13
C ARG A 355 -2.39 18.02 12.69
N LEU A 356 -1.28 18.63 12.27
CA LEU A 356 -1.12 19.08 10.89
C LEU A 356 -1.17 17.90 9.93
N ALA A 357 -0.47 16.81 10.22
CA ALA A 357 -0.47 15.60 9.41
C ALA A 357 -1.89 15.01 9.26
N ARG A 358 -2.64 14.91 10.34
CA ARG A 358 -4.04 14.45 10.31
C ARG A 358 -4.93 15.38 9.48
N ASN A 359 -4.80 16.69 9.69
CA ASN A 359 -5.61 17.69 9.01
C ASN A 359 -5.35 17.70 7.50
N GLN A 360 -4.17 17.34 7.02
CA GLN A 360 -3.90 17.19 5.59
C GLN A 360 -4.88 16.20 4.92
N GLN A 361 -5.17 15.07 5.56
CA GLN A 361 -6.16 14.11 5.05
C GLN A 361 -7.59 14.64 5.18
N LEU A 362 -7.92 15.30 6.29
CA LEU A 362 -9.27 15.85 6.51
C LEU A 362 -9.60 16.94 5.49
N LEU A 363 -8.64 17.80 5.12
CA LEU A 363 -8.81 18.79 4.05
C LEU A 363 -9.14 18.09 2.72
N LEU A 364 -8.46 17.00 2.39
CA LEU A 364 -8.74 16.23 1.17
C LEU A 364 -10.14 15.60 1.16
N LYS A 365 -10.64 15.16 2.33
CA LYS A 365 -11.96 14.55 2.47
C LYS A 365 -13.07 15.60 2.52
N GLU A 366 -12.97 16.54 3.45
CA GLU A 366 -14.08 17.40 3.84
C GLU A 366 -14.19 18.68 2.98
N GLU A 367 -13.06 19.18 2.48
CA GLU A 367 -13.04 20.40 1.67
C GLU A 367 -12.84 20.11 0.18
N SER A 368 -11.93 19.22 -0.15
CA SER A 368 -11.62 18.86 -1.55
C SER A 368 -12.49 17.73 -2.11
N HIS A 369 -13.21 17.04 -1.26
CA HIS A 369 -14.17 15.97 -1.61
C HIS A 369 -13.58 14.82 -2.45
N PHE A 370 -12.31 14.47 -2.23
CA PHE A 370 -11.65 13.38 -2.95
C PHE A 370 -12.25 12.00 -2.63
N ASP A 371 -12.96 11.89 -1.53
CA ASP A 371 -13.69 10.70 -1.11
C ASP A 371 -14.97 10.44 -1.91
N LYS A 372 -15.43 11.39 -2.73
CA LYS A 372 -16.69 11.27 -3.49
C LYS A 372 -16.52 10.68 -4.88
N VAL A 373 -15.31 10.72 -5.44
CA VAL A 373 -15.06 10.32 -6.84
C VAL A 373 -14.08 9.16 -6.89
N ILE A 374 -14.51 8.06 -7.52
CA ILE A 374 -13.68 6.86 -7.70
C ILE A 374 -12.84 7.02 -8.96
N ASP A 375 -11.52 6.83 -8.84
CA ASP A 375 -10.57 6.80 -9.95
C ASP A 375 -10.79 7.94 -10.98
N PRO A 376 -10.71 9.21 -10.56
CA PRO A 376 -10.95 10.35 -11.45
C PRO A 376 -9.89 10.48 -12.55
N ALA A 377 -8.77 9.77 -12.43
CA ALA A 377 -7.71 9.73 -13.42
C ALA A 377 -8.02 8.79 -14.60
N ALA A 378 -9.05 7.96 -14.50
CA ALA A 378 -9.45 7.04 -15.58
C ALA A 378 -9.81 7.80 -16.86
N GLY A 379 -9.39 7.26 -18.00
CA GLY A 379 -9.59 7.87 -19.33
C GLY A 379 -8.57 8.97 -19.66
N SER A 380 -7.72 9.38 -18.72
CA SER A 380 -6.57 10.23 -19.03
C SER A 380 -5.59 9.47 -19.90
N TYR A 381 -5.30 9.98 -21.09
CA TYR A 381 -4.33 9.38 -22.01
C TYR A 381 -2.98 9.14 -21.33
N TYR A 382 -2.57 10.07 -20.51
CA TYR A 382 -1.32 10.02 -19.76
C TYR A 382 -1.33 8.94 -18.67
N ILE A 383 -2.32 8.96 -17.77
CA ILE A 383 -2.41 8.04 -16.64
C ILE A 383 -2.64 6.60 -17.10
N GLU A 384 -3.47 6.38 -18.11
CA GLU A 384 -3.70 5.03 -18.65
C GLU A 384 -2.40 4.43 -19.23
N ASN A 385 -1.62 5.20 -19.96
CA ASN A 385 -0.33 4.78 -20.47
C ASN A 385 0.69 4.53 -19.36
N LEU A 386 0.76 5.40 -18.35
CA LEU A 386 1.62 5.19 -17.17
C LEU A 386 1.24 3.92 -16.41
N THR A 387 -0.05 3.67 -16.23
CA THR A 387 -0.56 2.48 -15.53
C THR A 387 -0.07 1.19 -16.21
N VAL A 388 -0.19 1.13 -17.53
CA VAL A 388 0.27 -0.03 -18.30
C VAL A 388 1.79 -0.18 -18.27
N ALA A 389 2.52 0.94 -18.37
CA ALA A 389 3.98 0.93 -18.32
C ALA A 389 4.50 0.45 -16.96
N ILE A 390 3.96 0.97 -15.86
CA ILE A 390 4.29 0.51 -14.49
C ILE A 390 3.93 -0.97 -14.32
N ALA A 391 2.74 -1.37 -14.78
CA ALA A 391 2.30 -2.76 -14.68
C ALA A 391 3.27 -3.71 -15.40
N LYS A 392 3.73 -3.38 -16.60
CA LYS A 392 4.71 -4.18 -17.36
C LYS A 392 6.03 -4.32 -16.62
N GLN A 393 6.61 -3.20 -16.17
CA GLN A 393 7.89 -3.21 -15.47
C GLN A 393 7.81 -3.97 -14.13
N ALA A 394 6.78 -3.77 -13.36
CA ALA A 394 6.58 -4.49 -12.11
C ALA A 394 6.34 -5.99 -12.33
N TRP A 395 5.62 -6.34 -13.39
CA TRP A 395 5.38 -7.74 -13.75
C TRP A 395 6.64 -8.45 -14.20
N GLU A 396 7.47 -7.83 -15.03
CA GLU A 396 8.76 -8.38 -15.45
C GLU A 396 9.67 -8.62 -14.25
N LEU A 397 9.73 -7.69 -13.32
CA LEU A 397 10.50 -7.85 -12.08
C LEU A 397 9.93 -8.98 -11.20
N PHE A 398 8.61 -9.03 -11.05
CA PHE A 398 7.93 -10.10 -10.33
C PHE A 398 8.29 -11.48 -10.91
N LEU A 399 8.18 -11.66 -12.21
CA LEU A 399 8.54 -12.90 -12.88
C LEU A 399 10.02 -13.26 -12.68
N ALA A 400 10.92 -12.30 -12.78
CA ALA A 400 12.35 -12.54 -12.56
C ALA A 400 12.64 -13.03 -11.13
N VAL A 401 11.94 -12.49 -10.14
CA VAL A 401 12.05 -12.95 -8.74
C VAL A 401 11.51 -14.37 -8.58
N GLU A 402 10.36 -14.68 -9.19
CA GLU A 402 9.76 -16.02 -9.13
C GLU A 402 10.64 -17.07 -9.84
N GLU A 403 11.19 -16.76 -11.01
CA GLU A 403 12.13 -17.63 -11.74
C GLU A 403 13.42 -17.90 -10.95
N ALA A 404 13.86 -16.96 -10.14
CA ALA A 404 15.03 -17.10 -9.26
C ALA A 404 14.73 -17.87 -7.95
N GLY A 405 13.52 -18.38 -7.76
CA GLY A 405 13.12 -19.18 -6.61
C GLY A 405 12.21 -18.49 -5.61
N GLY A 406 11.69 -17.30 -5.93
CA GLY A 406 10.75 -16.55 -5.13
C GLY A 406 11.38 -15.46 -4.24
N PHE A 407 10.54 -14.74 -3.54
CA PHE A 407 10.96 -13.58 -2.73
C PHE A 407 11.86 -13.97 -1.54
N TYR A 408 11.54 -15.06 -0.88
CA TYR A 408 12.35 -15.57 0.24
C TYR A 408 13.77 -15.93 -0.20
N ALA A 409 13.91 -16.64 -1.33
CA ALA A 409 15.22 -16.96 -1.90
C ALA A 409 15.98 -15.69 -2.30
N ALA A 410 15.31 -14.71 -2.89
CA ALA A 410 15.91 -13.42 -3.25
C ALA A 410 16.40 -12.62 -2.05
N LEU A 411 15.67 -12.64 -0.93
CA LEU A 411 16.10 -12.02 0.32
C LEU A 411 17.33 -12.72 0.90
N LYS A 412 17.37 -14.05 0.91
CA LYS A 412 18.53 -14.84 1.36
C LYS A 412 19.78 -14.57 0.52
N ALA A 413 19.61 -14.44 -0.79
CA ALA A 413 20.69 -14.13 -1.72
C ALA A 413 21.13 -12.65 -1.67
N GLY A 414 20.35 -11.77 -1.03
CA GLY A 414 20.62 -10.33 -0.96
C GLY A 414 20.35 -9.58 -2.26
N THR A 415 19.66 -10.17 -3.25
CA THR A 415 19.43 -9.57 -4.57
C THR A 415 18.46 -8.41 -4.51
N VAL A 416 17.43 -8.48 -3.65
CA VAL A 416 16.49 -7.36 -3.43
C VAL A 416 17.20 -6.16 -2.84
N GLN A 417 17.97 -6.37 -1.79
CA GLN A 417 18.73 -5.33 -1.11
C GLN A 417 19.75 -4.67 -2.05
N ALA A 418 20.47 -5.48 -2.84
CA ALA A 418 21.43 -4.99 -3.82
C ALA A 418 20.77 -4.11 -4.90
N ALA A 419 19.62 -4.54 -5.43
CA ALA A 419 18.88 -3.81 -6.45
C ALA A 419 18.37 -2.45 -5.93
N VAL A 420 17.86 -2.40 -4.70
CA VAL A 420 17.40 -1.14 -4.08
C VAL A 420 18.58 -0.21 -3.80
N ASN A 421 19.71 -0.73 -3.32
CA ASN A 421 20.93 0.06 -3.11
C ASN A 421 21.50 0.61 -4.42
N GLU A 422 21.43 -0.14 -5.51
CA GLU A 422 21.81 0.34 -6.85
C GLU A 422 20.92 1.49 -7.30
N SER A 423 19.60 1.37 -7.13
CA SER A 423 18.64 2.42 -7.42
C SER A 423 18.95 3.72 -6.66
N LEU A 424 19.26 3.61 -5.39
CA LEU A 424 19.66 4.74 -4.56
C LEU A 424 20.94 5.42 -5.10
N SER A 425 21.92 4.64 -5.52
CA SER A 425 23.16 5.16 -6.10
C SER A 425 22.92 5.92 -7.40
N LEU A 426 22.04 5.42 -8.26
CA LEU A 426 21.68 6.08 -9.53
C LEU A 426 20.90 7.40 -9.30
N ILE A 427 20.09 7.50 -8.27
CA ILE A 427 19.42 8.76 -7.89
C ILE A 427 20.46 9.82 -7.53
N HIS A 428 21.49 9.48 -6.76
CA HIS A 428 22.57 10.40 -6.41
C HIS A 428 23.42 10.86 -7.59
N ILE A 429 23.54 10.04 -8.64
CA ILE A 429 24.29 10.38 -9.86
C ILE A 429 23.44 11.23 -10.80
N SER A 430 22.18 10.92 -10.98
CA SER A 430 21.28 11.59 -11.92
C SER A 430 20.69 12.90 -11.39
N GLU A 431 20.60 13.04 -10.09
CA GLU A 431 20.17 14.27 -9.40
C GLU A 431 21.23 14.70 -8.39
N PRO A 432 22.40 15.21 -8.84
CA PRO A 432 23.38 15.75 -7.91
C PRO A 432 22.75 16.94 -7.18
N THR A 433 22.50 16.74 -5.90
CA THR A 433 22.15 17.76 -4.90
C THR A 433 21.58 19.05 -5.48
N ARG A 434 20.27 19.16 -5.55
CA ARG A 434 19.65 20.48 -5.57
C ARG A 434 19.94 21.13 -4.22
N PRO A 435 20.55 22.34 -4.23
CA PRO A 435 20.86 23.05 -2.98
C PRO A 435 19.61 23.32 -2.15
#